data_b2934f724b41d6068b23631c0528c51e
#
_entry.id   b2934f724b41d6068b23631c0528c51e
#
_cell.length_a   1.000
_cell.length_b   1.000
_cell.length_c   1.000
_cell.angle_alpha   90.00
_cell.angle_beta   90.00
_cell.angle_gamma   90.00
#
_symmetry.space_group_name_H-M   'P 1'
#
loop_
_entity.id
_entity.type
_entity.pdbx_description
1 polymer ?
#
loop_
_entity_poly.entity_id
_entity_poly.type
_entity_poly.pdbx_seq_one_letter_code
_entity_poly.pdbx_strand_id
1 'polypeptide(L)'
;MSMDNIGLKQKIAILIIVCVFVPLITTNSFIFWNMKKRSDSEQQKTLENSINAIVYEFQNAVAEQTSIADYLHRDARLKNFLGTYYQSESDYYSAYTRLQRADVIQYYYTGQSAYGITVCTDNRTITNGSYFVKSDTVGDADWYQAFKNSSQQVMLYSFYEDGKKSGGYIGKGRHLVWIRKIEGNTNDFVMMDFNYDKLLKKIQMESGSADCYICTDDTILFSTTEKNTQKKQMKNWSDSFLKECKKETELEFYGKKFFFVLTEDHNGLS
;
A
#
# COMPACT_ATOMS: atom_id res chain seq x y z
N MET A 1 57.42 -16.83 30.54
CA MET A 1 57.58 -18.28 30.70
C MET A 1 58.63 -18.69 29.69
N SER A 2 59.89 -19.01 30.18
CA SER A 2 61.00 -19.32 29.27
C SER A 2 60.79 -20.69 28.62
N MET A 3 60.98 -20.76 27.31
CA MET A 3 60.85 -22.01 26.52
C MET A 3 61.95 -23.06 26.82
N ASP A 4 62.91 -22.75 27.68
CA ASP A 4 64.10 -23.60 27.95
C ASP A 4 63.80 -24.82 28.86
N ASN A 5 62.70 -24.80 29.63
CA ASN A 5 62.35 -25.90 30.54
C ASN A 5 61.33 -26.91 29.98
N ILE A 6 61.06 -26.86 28.70
CA ILE A 6 60.05 -27.74 28.07
C ILE A 6 60.75 -28.92 27.44
N GLY A 7 60.32 -30.16 27.77
CA GLY A 7 60.86 -31.39 27.20
C GLY A 7 60.68 -31.47 25.69
N LEU A 8 61.59 -32.20 24.98
CA LEU A 8 61.59 -32.31 23.52
C LEU A 8 60.23 -32.74 22.92
N LYS A 9 59.51 -33.68 23.57
CA LYS A 9 58.18 -34.11 23.14
C LYS A 9 57.13 -32.97 23.18
N GLN A 10 57.21 -32.11 24.19
CA GLN A 10 56.31 -30.98 24.31
C GLN A 10 56.65 -29.88 23.30
N LYS A 11 57.93 -29.63 23.00
CA LYS A 11 58.33 -28.71 21.93
C LYS A 11 57.81 -29.16 20.55
N ILE A 12 57.89 -30.44 20.24
CA ILE A 12 57.38 -31.01 18.99
C ILE A 12 55.82 -30.88 18.95
N ALA A 13 55.10 -31.16 20.05
CA ALA A 13 53.66 -31.01 20.10
C ALA A 13 53.22 -29.55 19.89
N ILE A 14 53.90 -28.59 20.53
CA ILE A 14 53.65 -27.15 20.34
C ILE A 14 53.92 -26.73 18.89
N LEU A 15 55.00 -27.22 18.29
CA LEU A 15 55.33 -26.94 16.89
C LEU A 15 54.23 -27.44 15.94
N ILE A 16 53.73 -28.67 16.15
CA ILE A 16 52.62 -29.22 15.36
C ILE A 16 51.36 -28.40 15.53
N ILE A 17 51.00 -28.03 16.78
CA ILE A 17 49.85 -27.19 17.04
C ILE A 17 49.97 -25.88 16.30
N VAL A 18 51.09 -25.18 16.40
CA VAL A 18 51.28 -23.87 15.77
C VAL A 18 51.31 -23.99 14.24
N CYS A 19 52.04 -24.96 13.69
CA CYS A 19 52.18 -25.09 12.24
C CYS A 19 50.96 -25.67 11.52
N VAL A 20 50.12 -26.44 12.19
CA VAL A 20 48.94 -27.06 11.58
C VAL A 20 47.65 -26.34 11.99
N PHE A 21 47.43 -26.15 13.27
CA PHE A 21 46.16 -25.59 13.75
C PHE A 21 46.03 -24.09 13.51
N VAL A 22 47.10 -23.32 13.62
CA VAL A 22 47.01 -21.88 13.39
C VAL A 22 46.64 -21.54 11.94
N PRO A 23 47.33 -22.14 10.91
CA PRO A 23 46.93 -21.90 9.53
C PRO A 23 45.51 -22.43 9.24
N LEU A 24 45.12 -23.55 9.82
CA LEU A 24 43.80 -24.14 9.60
C LEU A 24 42.68 -23.25 10.17
N ILE A 25 42.87 -22.72 11.38
CA ILE A 25 41.93 -21.79 12.01
C ILE A 25 41.85 -20.47 11.23
N THR A 26 43.00 -19.91 10.84
CA THR A 26 43.03 -18.64 10.09
C THR A 26 42.35 -18.77 8.73
N THR A 27 42.63 -19.87 7.99
CA THR A 27 42.04 -20.11 6.69
C THR A 27 40.53 -20.31 6.81
N ASN A 28 40.05 -21.14 7.78
CA ASN A 28 38.62 -21.34 7.99
C ASN A 28 37.93 -20.05 8.44
N SER A 29 38.54 -19.26 9.31
CA SER A 29 37.98 -17.96 9.73
C SER A 29 37.90 -16.98 8.56
N PHE A 30 38.88 -16.94 7.70
CA PHE A 30 38.91 -16.11 6.50
C PHE A 30 37.78 -16.54 5.50
N ILE A 31 37.65 -17.84 5.25
CA ILE A 31 36.60 -18.38 4.39
C ILE A 31 35.22 -18.06 4.95
N PHE A 32 35.02 -18.31 6.26
CA PHE A 32 33.75 -18.02 6.93
C PHE A 32 33.39 -16.51 6.86
N TRP A 33 34.35 -15.64 7.09
CA TRP A 33 34.13 -14.20 7.00
C TRP A 33 33.77 -13.74 5.59
N ASN A 34 34.46 -14.25 4.57
CA ASN A 34 34.13 -13.96 3.17
C ASN A 34 32.75 -14.52 2.76
N MET A 35 32.43 -15.75 3.19
CA MET A 35 31.10 -16.33 2.93
C MET A 35 30.00 -15.52 3.59
N LYS A 36 30.19 -15.08 4.85
CA LYS A 36 29.23 -14.25 5.56
C LYS A 36 29.03 -12.91 4.83
N LYS A 37 30.12 -12.22 4.50
CA LYS A 37 30.05 -10.94 3.78
C LYS A 37 29.32 -11.06 2.43
N ARG A 38 29.60 -12.16 1.70
CA ARG A 38 28.94 -12.43 0.42
C ARG A 38 27.45 -12.73 0.62
N SER A 39 27.12 -13.57 1.61
CA SER A 39 25.70 -13.89 1.94
C SER A 39 24.93 -12.62 2.34
N ASP A 40 25.50 -11.77 3.18
CA ASP A 40 24.86 -10.52 3.60
C ASP A 40 24.61 -9.60 2.39
N SER A 41 25.59 -9.47 1.48
CA SER A 41 25.45 -8.69 0.25
C SER A 41 24.41 -9.26 -0.73
N GLU A 42 24.34 -10.57 -0.87
CA GLU A 42 23.32 -11.25 -1.72
C GLU A 42 21.92 -11.10 -1.13
N GLN A 43 21.78 -11.20 0.20
CA GLN A 43 20.49 -10.93 0.89
C GLN A 43 20.03 -9.48 0.71
N GLN A 44 20.92 -8.52 0.87
CA GLN A 44 20.61 -7.12 0.67
C GLN A 44 20.12 -6.86 -0.76
N LYS A 45 20.84 -7.37 -1.76
CA LYS A 45 20.45 -7.23 -3.16
C LYS A 45 19.09 -7.89 -3.46
N THR A 46 18.81 -9.04 -2.85
CA THR A 46 17.51 -9.71 -2.98
C THR A 46 16.39 -8.86 -2.40
N LEU A 47 16.60 -8.27 -1.22
CA LEU A 47 15.63 -7.37 -0.59
C LEU A 47 15.39 -6.10 -1.43
N GLU A 48 16.44 -5.48 -1.97
CA GLU A 48 16.30 -4.32 -2.88
C GLU A 48 15.47 -4.68 -4.12
N ASN A 49 15.72 -5.83 -4.73
CA ASN A 49 14.93 -6.29 -5.87
C ASN A 49 13.46 -6.52 -5.48
N SER A 50 13.20 -7.15 -4.34
CA SER A 50 11.85 -7.37 -3.83
C SER A 50 11.12 -6.05 -3.55
N ILE A 51 11.78 -5.07 -2.94
CA ILE A 51 11.20 -3.76 -2.68
C ILE A 51 10.85 -3.06 -4.01
N ASN A 52 11.75 -3.08 -4.99
CA ASN A 52 11.48 -2.48 -6.30
C ASN A 52 10.30 -3.15 -7.01
N ALA A 53 10.17 -4.47 -6.92
CA ALA A 53 9.03 -5.21 -7.45
C ALA A 53 7.71 -4.81 -6.74
N ILE A 54 7.73 -4.68 -5.40
CA ILE A 54 6.60 -4.24 -4.61
C ILE A 54 6.17 -2.82 -4.97
N VAL A 55 7.13 -1.90 -5.08
CA VAL A 55 6.88 -0.51 -5.49
C VAL A 55 6.22 -0.48 -6.87
N TYR A 56 6.76 -1.24 -7.83
CA TYR A 56 6.22 -1.32 -9.17
C TYR A 56 4.77 -1.85 -9.18
N GLU A 57 4.48 -2.93 -8.45
CA GLU A 57 3.12 -3.50 -8.35
C GLU A 57 2.14 -2.51 -7.72
N PHE A 58 2.56 -1.81 -6.67
CA PHE A 58 1.72 -0.81 -6.02
C PHE A 58 1.47 0.40 -6.91
N GLN A 59 2.51 0.94 -7.55
CA GLN A 59 2.40 2.06 -8.48
C GLN A 59 1.50 1.72 -9.67
N ASN A 60 1.61 0.51 -10.23
CA ASN A 60 0.73 0.06 -11.29
C ASN A 60 -0.74 -0.01 -10.84
N ALA A 61 -0.99 -0.53 -9.63
CA ALA A 61 -2.34 -0.56 -9.08
C ALA A 61 -2.90 0.86 -8.89
N VAL A 62 -2.10 1.80 -8.39
CA VAL A 62 -2.49 3.22 -8.23
C VAL A 62 -2.72 3.86 -9.59
N ALA A 63 -1.82 3.66 -10.56
CA ALA A 63 -1.94 4.25 -11.90
C ALA A 63 -3.20 3.76 -12.64
N GLU A 64 -3.57 2.49 -12.49
CA GLU A 64 -4.81 1.94 -13.03
C GLU A 64 -6.03 2.66 -12.43
N GLN A 65 -6.09 2.79 -11.09
CA GLN A 65 -7.20 3.48 -10.42
C GLN A 65 -7.25 4.97 -10.80
N THR A 66 -6.11 5.63 -10.85
CA THR A 66 -6.00 7.03 -11.27
C THR A 66 -6.56 7.22 -12.68
N SER A 67 -6.18 6.37 -13.63
CA SER A 67 -6.65 6.47 -15.02
C SER A 67 -8.15 6.34 -15.12
N ILE A 68 -8.76 5.40 -14.39
CA ILE A 68 -10.22 5.21 -14.35
C ILE A 68 -10.90 6.42 -13.70
N ALA A 69 -10.39 6.87 -12.57
CA ALA A 69 -10.94 8.03 -11.85
C ALA A 69 -10.85 9.30 -12.69
N ASP A 70 -9.75 9.50 -13.45
CA ASP A 70 -9.55 10.62 -14.35
C ASP A 70 -10.54 10.62 -15.52
N TYR A 71 -10.82 9.44 -16.04
CA TYR A 71 -11.84 9.30 -17.07
C TYR A 71 -13.23 9.66 -16.51
N LEU A 72 -13.63 9.07 -15.39
CA LEU A 72 -14.93 9.33 -14.77
C LEU A 72 -15.08 10.79 -14.32
N HIS A 73 -14.02 11.40 -13.79
CA HIS A 73 -13.98 12.81 -13.42
C HIS A 73 -14.36 13.77 -14.56
N ARG A 74 -14.00 13.42 -15.82
CA ARG A 74 -14.24 14.27 -17.01
C ARG A 74 -15.44 13.84 -17.83
N ASP A 75 -16.02 12.66 -17.58
CA ASP A 75 -17.11 12.15 -18.42
C ASP A 75 -18.35 13.03 -18.35
N ALA A 76 -18.68 13.64 -19.49
CA ALA A 76 -19.81 14.56 -19.61
C ALA A 76 -21.17 13.88 -19.33
N ARG A 77 -21.30 12.58 -19.63
CA ARG A 77 -22.54 11.80 -19.40
C ARG A 77 -22.78 11.59 -17.92
N LEU A 78 -21.69 11.24 -17.19
CA LEU A 78 -21.73 11.11 -15.73
C LEU A 78 -22.04 12.45 -15.07
N LYS A 79 -21.35 13.52 -15.46
CA LYS A 79 -21.58 14.88 -14.94
C LYS A 79 -23.02 15.35 -15.18
N ASN A 80 -23.55 15.14 -16.38
CA ASN A 80 -24.92 15.50 -16.71
C ASN A 80 -25.93 14.68 -15.90
N PHE A 81 -25.66 13.37 -15.70
CA PHE A 81 -26.51 12.52 -14.89
C PHE A 81 -26.54 12.98 -13.43
N LEU A 82 -25.39 13.30 -12.84
CA LEU A 82 -25.27 13.76 -11.44
C LEU A 82 -25.87 15.16 -11.24
N GLY A 83 -25.70 16.05 -12.22
CA GLY A 83 -26.18 17.43 -12.15
C GLY A 83 -27.68 17.61 -12.45
N THR A 84 -28.37 16.56 -12.95
CA THR A 84 -29.78 16.63 -13.30
C THR A 84 -30.68 16.31 -12.09
N TYR A 85 -31.61 17.23 -11.76
CA TYR A 85 -32.66 16.96 -10.77
C TYR A 85 -33.86 16.27 -11.46
N TYR A 86 -34.13 15.04 -11.08
CA TYR A 86 -35.18 14.24 -11.66
C TYR A 86 -36.50 14.53 -10.98
N GLN A 87 -37.55 14.83 -11.77
CA GLN A 87 -38.90 15.19 -11.29
C GLN A 87 -39.73 13.95 -10.94
N SER A 88 -39.39 12.81 -11.57
CA SER A 88 -40.09 11.55 -11.36
C SER A 88 -39.12 10.37 -11.34
N GLU A 89 -39.54 9.25 -10.77
CA GLU A 89 -38.79 7.99 -10.83
C GLU A 89 -38.59 7.50 -12.27
N SER A 90 -39.59 7.71 -13.15
CA SER A 90 -39.52 7.34 -14.56
C SER A 90 -38.40 8.10 -15.29
N ASP A 91 -38.25 9.40 -15.01
CA ASP A 91 -37.21 10.22 -15.61
C ASP A 91 -35.82 9.76 -15.11
N TYR A 92 -35.72 9.50 -13.81
CA TYR A 92 -34.50 8.93 -13.21
C TYR A 92 -34.11 7.61 -13.85
N TYR A 93 -35.03 6.61 -13.91
CA TYR A 93 -34.72 5.31 -14.46
C TYR A 93 -34.41 5.37 -15.96
N SER A 94 -35.03 6.27 -16.70
CA SER A 94 -34.72 6.50 -18.11
C SER A 94 -33.31 7.06 -18.29
N ALA A 95 -32.88 8.00 -17.44
CA ALA A 95 -31.54 8.56 -17.45
C ALA A 95 -30.49 7.54 -16.99
N TYR A 96 -30.78 6.80 -15.92
CA TYR A 96 -29.92 5.73 -15.42
C TYR A 96 -29.70 4.62 -16.47
N THR A 97 -30.74 4.19 -17.14
CA THR A 97 -30.66 3.18 -18.21
C THR A 97 -29.80 3.68 -19.38
N ARG A 98 -29.90 4.97 -19.75
CA ARG A 98 -29.02 5.57 -20.77
C ARG A 98 -27.56 5.57 -20.33
N LEU A 99 -27.28 5.90 -19.06
CA LEU A 99 -25.94 5.89 -18.51
C LEU A 99 -25.36 4.47 -18.50
N GLN A 100 -26.14 3.47 -18.11
CA GLN A 100 -25.74 2.06 -18.11
C GLN A 100 -25.43 1.55 -19.54
N ARG A 101 -26.31 1.85 -20.51
CA ARG A 101 -26.09 1.46 -21.92
C ARG A 101 -24.85 2.10 -22.53
N ALA A 102 -24.39 3.22 -22.00
CA ALA A 102 -23.20 3.88 -22.43
C ALA A 102 -21.91 3.30 -21.78
N ASP A 103 -22.06 2.28 -20.92
CA ASP A 103 -20.98 1.56 -20.21
C ASP A 103 -19.99 2.48 -19.49
N VAL A 104 -20.48 3.64 -19.01
CA VAL A 104 -19.61 4.69 -18.43
C VAL A 104 -18.85 4.20 -17.20
N ILE A 105 -19.49 3.36 -16.38
CA ILE A 105 -18.89 2.85 -15.14
C ILE A 105 -18.58 1.35 -15.28
N GLN A 106 -19.52 0.57 -15.83
CA GLN A 106 -19.42 -0.89 -15.89
C GLN A 106 -18.20 -1.37 -16.70
N TYR A 107 -17.80 -0.62 -17.73
CA TYR A 107 -16.61 -0.91 -18.53
C TYR A 107 -15.34 -1.04 -17.69
N TYR A 108 -15.22 -0.23 -16.64
CA TYR A 108 -14.04 -0.21 -15.75
C TYR A 108 -14.12 -1.18 -14.57
N TYR A 109 -15.31 -1.75 -14.32
CA TYR A 109 -15.51 -2.68 -13.20
C TYR A 109 -14.76 -4.02 -13.37
N THR A 110 -14.34 -4.33 -14.59
CA THR A 110 -13.59 -5.54 -14.92
C THR A 110 -12.09 -5.40 -14.74
N GLY A 111 -11.62 -4.23 -14.29
CA GLY A 111 -10.20 -3.97 -14.03
C GLY A 111 -9.60 -4.94 -13.00
N GLN A 112 -8.34 -5.28 -13.19
CA GLN A 112 -7.68 -6.29 -12.35
C GLN A 112 -7.39 -5.80 -10.93
N SER A 113 -7.25 -4.50 -10.73
CA SER A 113 -6.86 -3.89 -9.46
C SER A 113 -8.02 -3.24 -8.70
N ALA A 114 -9.16 -2.96 -9.36
CA ALA A 114 -10.35 -2.43 -8.70
C ALA A 114 -11.19 -3.55 -8.08
N TYR A 115 -11.66 -3.31 -6.86
CA TYR A 115 -12.68 -4.12 -6.20
C TYR A 115 -14.07 -3.52 -6.39
N GLY A 116 -14.15 -2.18 -6.37
CA GLY A 116 -15.41 -1.47 -6.52
C GLY A 116 -15.21 -0.02 -6.98
N ILE A 117 -16.25 0.50 -7.64
CA ILE A 117 -16.38 1.91 -8.00
C ILE A 117 -17.62 2.44 -7.31
N THR A 118 -17.49 3.51 -6.54
CA THR A 118 -18.60 4.19 -5.88
C THR A 118 -18.59 5.66 -6.25
N VAL A 119 -19.72 6.17 -6.73
CA VAL A 119 -19.92 7.59 -7.00
C VAL A 119 -20.76 8.19 -5.90
N CYS A 120 -20.20 9.07 -5.10
CA CYS A 120 -20.91 9.80 -4.08
C CYS A 120 -21.46 11.11 -4.64
N THR A 121 -22.70 11.43 -4.30
CA THR A 121 -23.38 12.62 -4.83
C THR A 121 -24.30 13.28 -3.78
N ASP A 122 -24.37 14.62 -3.85
CA ASP A 122 -25.35 15.40 -3.07
C ASP A 122 -26.72 15.50 -3.75
N ASN A 123 -26.86 14.97 -4.97
CA ASN A 123 -28.13 14.99 -5.68
C ASN A 123 -29.14 14.02 -5.03
N ARG A 124 -30.10 14.57 -4.30
CA ARG A 124 -31.11 13.81 -3.54
C ARG A 124 -32.07 13.01 -4.42
N THR A 125 -32.17 13.35 -5.71
CA THR A 125 -33.06 12.63 -6.66
C THR A 125 -32.44 11.37 -7.22
N ILE A 126 -31.14 11.13 -6.99
CA ILE A 126 -30.46 9.90 -7.34
C ILE A 126 -30.73 8.86 -6.26
N THR A 127 -31.06 7.64 -6.68
CA THR A 127 -31.32 6.53 -5.76
C THR A 127 -30.02 5.84 -5.37
N ASN A 128 -29.85 5.55 -4.07
CA ASN A 128 -28.75 4.72 -3.60
C ASN A 128 -28.82 3.33 -4.23
N GLY A 129 -27.70 2.80 -4.63
CA GLY A 129 -27.57 1.44 -5.16
C GLY A 129 -26.62 1.35 -6.34
N SER A 130 -26.22 0.14 -6.68
CA SER A 130 -25.24 -0.15 -7.72
C SER A 130 -23.93 0.63 -7.51
N TYR A 131 -23.75 1.73 -8.27
CA TYR A 131 -22.55 2.55 -8.23
C TYR A 131 -22.74 3.87 -7.48
N PHE A 132 -23.97 4.23 -7.13
CA PHE A 132 -24.29 5.54 -6.59
C PHE A 132 -24.67 5.49 -5.12
N VAL A 133 -24.10 6.41 -4.35
CA VAL A 133 -24.40 6.58 -2.92
C VAL A 133 -24.59 8.06 -2.65
N LYS A 134 -25.67 8.40 -1.96
CA LYS A 134 -25.88 9.78 -1.51
C LYS A 134 -24.94 10.14 -0.38
N SER A 135 -24.44 11.35 -0.39
CA SER A 135 -23.51 11.86 0.62
C SER A 135 -24.05 11.81 2.05
N ASP A 136 -25.37 11.95 2.24
CA ASP A 136 -26.01 11.84 3.54
C ASP A 136 -25.99 10.40 4.10
N THR A 137 -25.97 9.39 3.22
CA THR A 137 -25.91 7.98 3.63
C THR A 137 -24.54 7.58 4.18
N VAL A 138 -23.48 8.20 3.69
CA VAL A 138 -22.08 7.93 4.09
C VAL A 138 -21.50 9.03 4.97
N GLY A 139 -22.34 9.96 5.42
CA GLY A 139 -21.93 11.14 6.17
C GLY A 139 -21.10 10.85 7.42
N ASP A 140 -21.34 9.74 8.08
CA ASP A 140 -20.63 9.31 9.31
C ASP A 140 -19.39 8.43 9.03
N ALA A 141 -19.11 8.13 7.74
CA ALA A 141 -17.94 7.32 7.40
C ALA A 141 -16.64 8.10 7.54
N ASP A 142 -15.62 7.49 8.18
CA ASP A 142 -14.35 8.14 8.47
C ASP A 142 -13.64 8.61 7.18
N TRP A 143 -13.67 7.80 6.12
CA TRP A 143 -13.09 8.14 4.81
C TRP A 143 -13.80 9.33 4.15
N TYR A 144 -15.14 9.41 4.28
CA TYR A 144 -15.91 10.53 3.74
C TYR A 144 -15.58 11.82 4.44
N GLN A 145 -15.54 11.80 5.78
CA GLN A 145 -15.18 12.97 6.59
C GLN A 145 -13.73 13.40 6.34
N ALA A 146 -12.80 12.47 6.23
CA ALA A 146 -11.41 12.76 5.92
C ALA A 146 -11.29 13.49 4.57
N PHE A 147 -11.97 13.00 3.53
CA PHE A 147 -11.94 13.62 2.21
C PHE A 147 -12.67 14.96 2.16
N LYS A 148 -13.87 15.06 2.75
CA LYS A 148 -14.66 16.28 2.80
C LYS A 148 -13.94 17.43 3.50
N ASN A 149 -13.23 17.13 4.60
CA ASN A 149 -12.49 18.12 5.37
C ASN A 149 -11.12 18.45 4.74
N SER A 150 -10.67 17.68 3.75
CA SER A 150 -9.46 17.99 3.00
C SER A 150 -9.76 19.03 1.90
N SER A 151 -8.78 19.88 1.60
CA SER A 151 -8.84 20.76 0.43
C SER A 151 -8.43 20.06 -0.87
N GLN A 152 -8.09 18.80 -0.80
CA GLN A 152 -7.52 18.02 -1.91
C GLN A 152 -8.58 17.69 -2.96
N GLN A 153 -8.14 17.64 -4.24
CA GLN A 153 -8.97 17.16 -5.33
C GLN A 153 -8.91 15.63 -5.46
N VAL A 154 -7.85 15.04 -4.93
CA VAL A 154 -7.53 13.61 -4.97
C VAL A 154 -7.01 13.18 -3.61
N MET A 155 -7.37 11.99 -3.16
CA MET A 155 -6.86 11.42 -1.91
C MET A 155 -6.72 9.91 -2.02
N LEU A 156 -5.57 9.38 -1.62
CA LEU A 156 -5.37 7.96 -1.33
C LEU A 156 -5.57 7.75 0.17
N TYR A 157 -6.47 6.87 0.56
CA TYR A 157 -6.86 6.70 1.96
C TYR A 157 -7.05 5.23 2.34
N SER A 158 -6.62 4.85 3.53
CA SER A 158 -6.82 3.50 4.06
C SER A 158 -7.66 3.53 5.33
N PHE A 159 -8.67 2.65 5.41
CA PHE A 159 -9.57 2.56 6.56
C PHE A 159 -10.08 1.13 6.78
N TYR A 160 -10.72 0.92 7.92
CA TYR A 160 -11.44 -0.31 8.22
C TYR A 160 -12.94 -0.03 8.32
N GLU A 161 -13.74 -0.69 7.47
CA GLU A 161 -15.20 -0.60 7.49
C GLU A 161 -15.79 -1.75 8.29
N ASP A 162 -16.69 -1.44 9.23
CA ASP A 162 -17.40 -2.45 10.02
C ASP A 162 -18.78 -2.84 9.43
N GLY A 163 -19.13 -2.24 8.29
CA GLY A 163 -20.39 -2.44 7.57
C GLY A 163 -21.55 -1.60 8.10
N LYS A 164 -21.30 -0.68 9.06
CA LYS A 164 -22.36 0.12 9.69
C LYS A 164 -22.35 1.57 9.24
N LYS A 165 -21.17 2.20 9.20
CA LYS A 165 -21.01 3.62 8.95
C LYS A 165 -21.28 4.03 7.51
N SER A 166 -21.07 3.12 6.57
CA SER A 166 -21.30 3.34 5.13
C SER A 166 -22.68 2.83 4.66
N GLY A 167 -23.63 2.62 5.57
CA GLY A 167 -24.98 2.15 5.22
C GLY A 167 -25.00 0.78 4.52
N GLY A 168 -23.93 -0.01 4.63
CA GLY A 168 -23.78 -1.31 3.98
C GLY A 168 -23.33 -1.25 2.51
N TYR A 169 -23.05 -0.07 1.96
CA TYR A 169 -22.60 0.10 0.57
C TYR A 169 -21.13 -0.25 0.37
N ILE A 170 -20.33 -0.19 1.43
CA ILE A 170 -18.95 -0.65 1.44
C ILE A 170 -18.86 -1.92 2.28
N GLY A 171 -18.20 -2.92 1.75
CA GLY A 171 -18.03 -4.21 2.42
C GLY A 171 -17.28 -4.10 3.73
N LYS A 172 -17.46 -5.07 4.62
CA LYS A 172 -16.70 -5.13 5.86
C LYS A 172 -15.26 -5.55 5.59
N GLY A 173 -14.29 -4.81 6.13
CA GLY A 173 -12.87 -5.15 6.02
C GLY A 173 -11.96 -3.93 5.99
N ARG A 174 -10.71 -4.20 5.65
CA ARG A 174 -9.71 -3.18 5.37
C ARG A 174 -9.85 -2.74 3.92
N HIS A 175 -9.88 -1.45 3.70
CA HIS A 175 -9.97 -0.82 2.39
C HIS A 175 -8.79 0.11 2.16
N LEU A 176 -8.35 0.15 0.91
CA LEU A 176 -7.48 1.18 0.36
C LEU A 176 -8.25 1.79 -0.80
N VAL A 177 -8.47 3.09 -0.77
CA VAL A 177 -9.33 3.77 -1.74
C VAL A 177 -8.62 4.96 -2.37
N TRP A 178 -8.88 5.15 -3.67
CA TRP A 178 -8.54 6.36 -4.41
C TRP A 178 -9.79 7.18 -4.59
N ILE A 179 -9.82 8.40 -4.05
CA ILE A 179 -10.97 9.28 -4.09
C ILE A 179 -10.61 10.50 -4.95
N ARG A 180 -11.51 10.87 -5.89
CA ARG A 180 -11.34 12.02 -6.77
C ARG A 180 -12.63 12.80 -6.92
N LYS A 181 -12.56 14.14 -6.76
CA LYS A 181 -13.71 15.04 -7.03
C LYS A 181 -14.08 15.02 -8.51
N ILE A 182 -15.37 15.12 -8.82
CA ILE A 182 -15.87 15.22 -10.18
C ILE A 182 -15.87 16.69 -10.60
N GLU A 183 -15.34 16.96 -11.79
CA GLU A 183 -15.20 18.32 -12.32
C GLU A 183 -16.56 19.00 -12.46
N GLY A 184 -16.66 20.24 -11.99
CA GLY A 184 -17.86 21.08 -12.09
C GLY A 184 -18.89 20.85 -10.99
N ASN A 185 -18.81 19.77 -10.22
CA ASN A 185 -19.68 19.50 -9.06
C ASN A 185 -18.83 19.49 -7.81
N THR A 186 -19.05 20.46 -6.92
CA THR A 186 -18.20 20.70 -5.75
C THR A 186 -18.25 19.59 -4.71
N ASN A 187 -19.34 18.79 -4.69
CA ASN A 187 -19.58 17.78 -3.67
C ASN A 187 -19.66 16.35 -4.21
N ASP A 188 -19.63 16.17 -5.53
CA ASP A 188 -19.65 14.84 -6.13
C ASP A 188 -18.21 14.33 -6.30
N PHE A 189 -18.00 13.06 -6.02
CA PHE A 189 -16.70 12.42 -6.20
C PHE A 189 -16.84 10.95 -6.53
N VAL A 190 -15.82 10.41 -7.17
CA VAL A 190 -15.67 8.97 -7.40
C VAL A 190 -14.69 8.39 -6.40
N MET A 191 -15.04 7.27 -5.82
CA MET A 191 -14.19 6.46 -4.97
C MET A 191 -13.91 5.12 -5.66
N MET A 192 -12.64 4.81 -5.85
CA MET A 192 -12.15 3.55 -6.40
C MET A 192 -11.61 2.71 -5.25
N ASP A 193 -12.21 1.57 -4.98
CA ASP A 193 -11.75 0.64 -3.96
C ASP A 193 -10.78 -0.36 -4.58
N PHE A 194 -9.59 -0.48 -4.00
CA PHE A 194 -8.60 -1.45 -4.44
C PHE A 194 -9.01 -2.87 -4.02
N ASN A 195 -8.68 -3.85 -4.85
CA ASN A 195 -8.77 -5.24 -4.43
C ASN A 195 -7.64 -5.54 -3.42
N TYR A 196 -7.91 -5.19 -2.15
CA TYR A 196 -6.92 -5.27 -1.07
C TYR A 196 -6.34 -6.68 -0.93
N ASP A 197 -7.17 -7.73 -0.98
CA ASP A 197 -6.72 -9.12 -0.85
C ASP A 197 -5.82 -9.55 -2.02
N LYS A 198 -6.13 -9.10 -3.23
CA LYS A 198 -5.31 -9.40 -4.41
C LYS A 198 -3.98 -8.67 -4.35
N LEU A 199 -4.00 -7.40 -3.95
CA LEU A 199 -2.80 -6.61 -3.75
C LEU A 199 -1.93 -7.21 -2.63
N LEU A 200 -2.55 -7.62 -1.52
CA LEU A 200 -1.88 -8.28 -0.40
C LEU A 200 -1.15 -9.56 -0.84
N LYS A 201 -1.83 -10.42 -1.60
CA LYS A 201 -1.22 -11.65 -2.12
C LYS A 201 -0.03 -11.36 -3.03
N LYS A 202 -0.15 -10.40 -3.93
CA LYS A 202 0.96 -10.02 -4.83
C LYS A 202 2.17 -9.53 -4.03
N ILE A 203 1.96 -8.60 -3.11
CA ILE A 203 3.03 -8.03 -2.29
C ILE A 203 3.66 -9.10 -1.39
N GLN A 204 2.87 -10.01 -0.81
CA GLN A 204 3.40 -11.13 -0.02
C GLN A 204 4.25 -12.08 -0.84
N MET A 205 3.91 -12.32 -2.11
CA MET A 205 4.73 -13.14 -3.00
C MET A 205 6.11 -12.51 -3.25
N GLU A 206 6.17 -11.19 -3.43
CA GLU A 206 7.40 -10.46 -3.67
C GLU A 206 8.22 -10.24 -2.38
N SER A 207 7.57 -10.01 -1.24
CA SER A 207 8.25 -9.78 0.04
C SER A 207 8.79 -11.07 0.69
N GLY A 208 8.29 -12.25 0.27
CA GLY A 208 8.66 -13.52 0.86
C GLY A 208 8.32 -13.60 2.34
N SER A 209 9.34 -13.73 3.20
CA SER A 209 9.18 -13.76 4.66
C SER A 209 9.31 -12.38 5.34
N ALA A 210 9.57 -11.32 4.57
CA ALA A 210 9.73 -9.99 5.12
C ALA A 210 8.39 -9.29 5.32
N ASP A 211 8.27 -8.56 6.43
CA ASP A 211 7.14 -7.67 6.67
C ASP A 211 7.28 -6.43 5.75
N CYS A 212 6.23 -6.10 5.01
CA CYS A 212 6.19 -4.96 4.12
C CYS A 212 5.17 -3.92 4.60
N TYR A 213 5.55 -2.66 4.53
CA TYR A 213 4.70 -1.51 4.84
C TYR A 213 4.79 -0.49 3.70
N ILE A 214 3.64 0.02 3.26
CA ILE A 214 3.55 1.13 2.32
C ILE A 214 2.95 2.30 3.09
N CYS A 215 3.65 3.41 3.12
CA CYS A 215 3.31 4.56 3.96
C CYS A 215 3.28 5.84 3.14
N THR A 216 2.46 6.79 3.56
CA THR A 216 2.65 8.22 3.29
C THR A 216 3.50 8.81 4.43
N ASP A 217 3.68 10.14 4.44
CA ASP A 217 4.50 10.82 5.45
C ASP A 217 4.09 10.52 6.90
N ASP A 218 2.81 10.28 7.16
CA ASP A 218 2.24 10.17 8.49
C ASP A 218 1.40 8.91 8.72
N THR A 219 1.08 8.15 7.67
CA THR A 219 0.12 7.06 7.76
C THR A 219 0.58 5.81 7.01
N ILE A 220 0.36 4.64 7.63
CA ILE A 220 0.52 3.36 6.94
C ILE A 220 -0.72 3.12 6.07
N LEU A 221 -0.54 3.11 4.75
CA LEU A 221 -1.59 2.83 3.79
C LEU A 221 -1.86 1.33 3.65
N PHE A 222 -0.81 0.53 3.71
CA PHE A 222 -0.87 -0.89 3.45
C PHE A 222 0.18 -1.64 4.29
N SER A 223 -0.14 -2.87 4.74
CA SER A 223 0.78 -3.72 5.48
C SER A 223 0.52 -5.20 5.19
N THR A 224 1.58 -6.00 5.06
CA THR A 224 1.50 -7.46 4.95
C THR A 224 1.29 -8.15 6.31
N THR A 225 1.49 -7.44 7.42
CA THR A 225 1.36 -7.98 8.77
C THR A 225 -0.06 -7.90 9.33
N GLU A 226 -0.88 -7.00 8.78
CA GLU A 226 -2.27 -6.82 9.21
C GLU A 226 -3.24 -7.48 8.22
N LYS A 227 -4.07 -8.40 8.75
CA LYS A 227 -5.13 -8.99 7.94
C LYS A 227 -6.24 -7.97 7.68
N ASN A 228 -6.81 -7.99 6.48
CA ASN A 228 -7.92 -7.11 6.09
C ASN A 228 -9.15 -7.22 6.99
N THR A 229 -9.34 -8.37 7.66
CA THR A 229 -10.46 -8.63 8.58
C THR A 229 -10.26 -8.09 9.99
N GLN A 230 -9.09 -7.57 10.33
CA GLN A 230 -8.83 -7.03 11.66
C GLN A 230 -9.42 -5.62 11.79
N LYS A 231 -10.27 -5.41 12.80
CA LYS A 231 -10.84 -4.11 13.19
C LYS A 231 -9.79 -3.25 13.93
N LYS A 232 -8.60 -3.12 13.37
CA LYS A 232 -7.54 -2.33 13.97
C LYS A 232 -7.06 -1.32 12.95
N GLN A 233 -7.17 -0.04 13.29
CA GLN A 233 -6.55 1.00 12.46
C GLN A 233 -5.04 0.78 12.43
N MET A 234 -4.43 0.99 11.28
CA MET A 234 -2.98 1.03 11.20
C MET A 234 -2.47 2.15 12.08
N LYS A 235 -1.44 1.86 12.86
CA LYS A 235 -0.83 2.88 13.71
C LYS A 235 0.00 3.81 12.83
N ASN A 236 -0.10 5.10 13.11
CA ASN A 236 0.83 6.06 12.54
C ASN A 236 2.23 5.83 13.12
N TRP A 237 3.23 6.02 12.31
CA TRP A 237 4.63 5.99 12.74
C TRP A 237 4.95 7.27 13.53
N SER A 238 5.94 7.19 14.43
CA SER A 238 6.39 8.39 15.10
C SER A 238 7.10 9.33 14.11
N ASP A 239 6.94 10.64 14.29
CA ASP A 239 7.59 11.65 13.45
C ASP A 239 9.11 11.51 13.41
N SER A 240 9.73 11.07 14.52
CA SER A 240 11.17 10.82 14.58
C SER A 240 11.57 9.70 13.65
N PHE A 241 10.83 8.58 13.63
CA PHE A 241 11.10 7.44 12.76
C PHE A 241 11.00 7.84 11.29
N LEU A 242 9.92 8.53 10.91
CA LEU A 242 9.71 8.99 9.52
C LEU A 242 10.80 9.97 9.06
N LYS A 243 11.28 10.84 9.96
CA LYS A 243 12.40 11.75 9.64
C LYS A 243 13.71 11.02 9.43
N GLU A 244 13.95 9.95 10.15
CA GLU A 244 15.15 9.12 9.98
C GLU A 244 15.06 8.30 8.68
N CYS A 245 13.90 7.72 8.36
CA CYS A 245 13.67 7.01 7.10
C CYS A 245 13.97 7.85 5.85
N LYS A 246 13.74 9.17 5.92
CA LYS A 246 14.04 10.09 4.80
C LYS A 246 15.53 10.35 4.59
N LYS A 247 16.39 9.96 5.51
CA LYS A 247 17.85 10.22 5.47
C LYS A 247 18.66 8.99 5.12
N GLU A 248 18.19 7.81 5.48
CA GLU A 248 18.95 6.57 5.37
C GLU A 248 18.09 5.50 4.67
N THR A 249 18.74 4.69 3.83
CA THR A 249 18.08 3.58 3.13
C THR A 249 17.96 2.32 3.98
N GLU A 250 18.67 2.25 5.09
CA GLU A 250 18.64 1.15 6.06
C GLU A 250 18.67 1.70 7.47
N LEU A 251 17.71 1.30 8.30
CA LEU A 251 17.65 1.67 9.71
C LEU A 251 17.41 0.44 10.58
N GLU A 252 18.02 0.43 11.77
CA GLU A 252 17.68 -0.54 12.82
C GLU A 252 16.79 0.12 13.87
N PHE A 253 15.57 -0.43 14.04
CA PHE A 253 14.59 0.10 14.96
C PHE A 253 13.92 -1.05 15.74
N TYR A 254 13.94 -0.96 17.08
CA TYR A 254 13.47 -2.04 17.98
C TYR A 254 14.04 -3.43 17.68
N GLY A 255 15.33 -3.51 17.30
CA GLY A 255 16.01 -4.77 16.97
C GLY A 255 15.56 -5.41 15.65
N LYS A 256 14.87 -4.67 14.81
CA LYS A 256 14.51 -5.07 13.43
C LYS A 256 15.20 -4.15 12.44
N LYS A 257 15.71 -4.72 11.36
CA LYS A 257 16.24 -3.96 10.23
C LYS A 257 15.11 -3.59 9.28
N PHE A 258 15.08 -2.32 8.90
CA PHE A 258 14.14 -1.78 7.92
C PHE A 258 14.93 -1.28 6.71
N PHE A 259 14.44 -1.61 5.53
CA PHE A 259 14.93 -1.08 4.26
C PHE A 259 13.86 -0.17 3.67
N PHE A 260 14.28 1.00 3.19
CA PHE A 260 13.39 2.03 2.68
C PHE A 260 13.68 2.32 1.22
N VAL A 261 12.61 2.47 0.45
CA VAL A 261 12.65 3.09 -0.86
C VAL A 261 11.70 4.27 -0.82
N LEU A 262 12.22 5.46 -1.05
CA LEU A 262 11.42 6.65 -1.25
C LEU A 262 11.06 6.72 -2.72
N THR A 263 9.77 6.79 -3.01
CA THR A 263 9.28 7.02 -4.36
C THR A 263 8.68 8.41 -4.43
N GLU A 264 9.10 9.19 -5.41
CA GLU A 264 8.40 10.42 -5.75
C GLU A 264 7.11 10.06 -6.45
N ASP A 265 6.01 10.59 -5.95
CA ASP A 265 4.72 10.40 -6.60
C ASP A 265 4.58 11.41 -7.76
N HIS A 266 4.68 10.90 -8.99
CA HIS A 266 4.45 11.68 -10.19
C HIS A 266 2.96 12.00 -10.44
N ASN A 267 2.05 11.50 -9.60
CA ASN A 267 0.59 11.63 -9.73
C ASN A 267 -0.02 12.73 -8.84
N GLY A 268 0.81 13.54 -8.16
CA GLY A 268 0.36 14.70 -7.39
C GLY A 268 -0.20 14.38 -5.99
N LEU A 269 0.17 13.25 -5.43
CA LEU A 269 0.04 12.98 -3.99
C LEU A 269 1.23 13.67 -3.29
N SER A 270 1.08 14.94 -2.95
CA SER A 270 1.99 15.67 -2.07
C SER A 270 1.40 15.74 -0.67
#